data_5774aa0ebafb093711d11786d88fbcd1
#
_entry.id   5774aa0ebafb093711d11786d88fbcd1
#
_cell.length_a   1.000
_cell.length_b   1.000
_cell.length_c   1.000
_cell.angle_alpha   90.00
_cell.angle_beta   90.00
_cell.angle_gamma   90.00
#
_symmetry.space_group_name_H-M   'P 1'
#
loop_
_entity.id
_entity.type
_entity.pdbx_description
1 polymer ?
#
loop_
_entity_poly.entity_id
_entity_poly.type
_entity_poly.pdbx_seq_one_letter_code
_entity_poly.pdbx_strand_id
1 'polypeptide(L)'
;PIKSSAASDVYKRQLVNSYKRLVPGFEAPSEVTWSRTQRNALVHVRKEHGGEVNLELRSPDSASNPYLVFALCLAAGMEGIEKRLQVPEELTKDIRKLNEEEKKLLGIQMLPENLGEAIKAMGQDTLVSKVLGETYRKGYMKAKRKEWKDYLEQVSEWELNRYLYRV
;
A
#
# COMPACT_ATOMS: atom_id res chain seq x y z
N PRO A 1 -10.02 7.43 -5.42
CA PRO A 1 -8.60 7.52 -5.03
C PRO A 1 -7.89 6.21 -4.76
N ILE A 2 -8.37 5.12 -5.37
CA ILE A 2 -7.69 3.83 -5.27
C ILE A 2 -6.28 3.90 -5.85
N LYS A 3 -6.05 4.69 -6.91
CA LYS A 3 -4.72 4.86 -7.52
C LYS A 3 -3.69 5.51 -6.58
N SER A 4 -4.10 6.46 -5.73
CA SER A 4 -3.18 7.09 -4.77
C SER A 4 -2.81 6.19 -3.59
N SER A 5 -3.51 5.08 -3.38
CA SER A 5 -3.16 4.09 -2.34
C SER A 5 -1.82 3.43 -2.63
N ALA A 6 -1.58 2.98 -3.86
CA ALA A 6 -0.31 2.37 -4.27
C ALA A 6 0.86 3.37 -4.20
N ALA A 7 0.65 4.61 -4.66
CA ALA A 7 1.68 5.64 -4.65
C ALA A 7 2.03 6.14 -3.24
N SER A 8 1.06 6.20 -2.33
CA SER A 8 1.29 6.57 -0.94
C SER A 8 1.84 5.42 -0.09
N ASP A 9 1.94 4.23 -0.65
CA ASP A 9 2.38 3.04 0.07
C ASP A 9 3.82 3.15 0.57
N VAL A 10 4.71 3.83 -0.18
CA VAL A 10 6.07 4.10 0.25
C VAL A 10 6.15 4.94 1.54
N TYR A 11 5.12 5.72 1.88
CA TYR A 11 5.02 6.45 3.15
C TYR A 11 4.33 5.67 4.26
N LYS A 12 3.51 4.69 3.89
CA LYS A 12 2.82 3.79 4.81
C LYS A 12 3.68 2.59 5.20
N ARG A 13 4.64 2.24 4.33
CA ARG A 13 5.59 1.13 4.47
C ARG A 13 6.96 1.61 4.03
N GLN A 14 7.68 2.24 4.97
CA GLN A 14 8.88 3.01 4.65
C GLN A 14 10.14 2.16 4.51
N LEU A 15 10.14 0.94 5.02
CA LEU A 15 11.32 0.08 5.08
C LEU A 15 11.18 -1.10 4.10
N VAL A 16 12.30 -1.64 3.67
CA VAL A 16 12.35 -2.86 2.87
C VAL A 16 11.58 -4.01 3.54
N ASN A 17 11.73 -4.13 4.87
CA ASN A 17 11.02 -5.15 5.66
C ASN A 17 9.50 -4.97 5.73
N SER A 18 9.01 -3.76 5.53
CA SER A 18 7.57 -3.46 5.58
C SER A 18 6.77 -4.29 4.59
N TYR A 19 7.37 -4.62 3.44
CA TYR A 19 6.74 -5.40 2.36
C TYR A 19 6.70 -6.90 2.63
N LYS A 20 7.55 -7.41 3.53
CA LYS A 20 7.54 -8.84 3.91
C LYS A 20 6.25 -9.26 4.63
N ARG A 21 5.44 -8.31 5.09
CA ARG A 21 4.10 -8.55 5.64
C ARG A 21 3.04 -8.85 4.57
N LEU A 22 3.29 -8.47 3.32
CA LEU A 22 2.34 -8.55 2.22
C LEU A 22 2.41 -9.91 1.50
N VAL A 23 2.67 -10.95 2.24
CA VAL A 23 2.67 -12.30 1.68
C VAL A 23 1.23 -12.81 1.62
N PRO A 24 0.76 -13.32 0.47
CA PRO A 24 -0.56 -13.93 0.37
C PRO A 24 -0.80 -14.97 1.46
N GLY A 25 -1.95 -14.88 2.14
CA GLY A 25 -2.30 -15.77 3.25
C GLY A 25 -2.06 -15.18 4.64
N PHE A 26 -1.36 -14.07 4.77
CA PHE A 26 -1.26 -13.32 6.03
C PHE A 26 -2.40 -12.31 6.18
N GLU A 27 -2.55 -11.73 7.39
CA GLU A 27 -3.65 -10.80 7.70
C GLU A 27 -3.51 -9.42 7.05
N ALA A 28 -2.29 -9.04 6.63
CA ALA A 28 -2.06 -7.74 6.01
C ALA A 28 -2.63 -7.72 4.58
N PRO A 29 -3.42 -6.68 4.23
CA PRO A 29 -4.01 -6.60 2.91
C PRO A 29 -2.94 -6.34 1.84
N SER A 30 -2.96 -7.14 0.79
CA SER A 30 -2.12 -6.98 -0.42
C SER A 30 -2.88 -6.38 -1.60
N GLU A 31 -4.19 -6.31 -1.51
CA GLU A 31 -5.08 -5.84 -2.55
C GLU A 31 -5.79 -4.54 -2.16
N VAL A 32 -6.04 -3.69 -3.15
CA VAL A 32 -6.74 -2.41 -2.96
C VAL A 32 -8.25 -2.64 -2.98
N THR A 33 -8.79 -2.93 -1.81
CA THR A 33 -10.21 -3.26 -1.61
C THR A 33 -10.78 -2.53 -0.40
N TRP A 34 -12.10 -2.49 -0.31
CA TRP A 34 -12.80 -2.04 0.89
C TRP A 34 -13.95 -2.99 1.24
N SER A 35 -14.30 -3.06 2.52
CA SER A 35 -15.41 -3.90 2.99
C SER A 35 -15.93 -3.46 4.35
N ARG A 36 -17.21 -3.75 4.60
CA ARG A 36 -17.83 -3.68 5.93
C ARG A 36 -17.73 -5.00 6.68
N THR A 37 -17.55 -6.09 5.98
CA THR A 37 -17.61 -7.45 6.54
C THR A 37 -16.26 -8.16 6.54
N GLN A 38 -15.42 -7.89 5.53
CA GLN A 38 -14.13 -8.58 5.34
C GLN A 38 -12.99 -7.81 6.00
N ARG A 39 -12.42 -8.37 7.08
CA ARG A 39 -11.31 -7.75 7.81
C ARG A 39 -9.99 -7.73 7.04
N ASN A 40 -9.86 -8.53 6.00
CA ASN A 40 -8.69 -8.56 5.13
C ASN A 40 -8.72 -7.51 4.01
N ALA A 41 -9.77 -6.70 3.92
CA ALA A 41 -9.80 -5.55 3.01
C ALA A 41 -8.82 -4.45 3.44
N LEU A 42 -8.29 -3.69 2.47
CA LEU A 42 -7.38 -2.56 2.73
C LEU A 42 -8.04 -1.46 3.55
N VAL A 43 -9.30 -1.15 3.24
CA VAL A 43 -10.12 -0.21 4.00
C VAL A 43 -11.28 -0.96 4.60
N HIS A 44 -11.32 -1.04 5.91
CA HIS A 44 -12.42 -1.64 6.65
C HIS A 44 -13.34 -0.55 7.18
N VAL A 45 -14.61 -0.63 6.84
CA VAL A 45 -15.64 0.33 7.27
C VAL A 45 -16.39 -0.25 8.45
N ARG A 46 -16.26 0.36 9.62
CA ARG A 46 -16.97 -0.07 10.83
C ARG A 46 -18.12 0.89 11.14
N LYS A 47 -19.25 0.33 11.50
CA LYS A 47 -20.36 1.07 12.08
C LYS A 47 -20.38 0.78 13.58
N GLU A 48 -20.19 1.81 14.39
CA GLU A 48 -20.21 1.69 15.85
C GLU A 48 -21.60 1.84 16.43
N HIS A 49 -21.75 1.46 17.71
CA HIS A 49 -22.96 1.70 18.50
C HIS A 49 -23.15 3.22 18.63
N GLY A 50 -24.25 3.74 18.10
CA GLY A 50 -24.50 5.20 18.03
C GLY A 50 -24.55 5.75 16.61
N GLY A 51 -24.25 4.93 15.59
CA GLY A 51 -24.37 5.31 14.18
C GLY A 51 -23.12 5.95 13.57
N GLU A 52 -22.07 6.14 14.33
CA GLU A 52 -20.78 6.63 13.83
C GLU A 52 -20.15 5.62 12.88
N VAL A 53 -19.55 6.15 11.80
CA VAL A 53 -18.85 5.35 10.80
C VAL A 53 -17.35 5.63 10.90
N ASN A 54 -16.59 4.60 11.24
CA ASN A 54 -15.15 4.64 11.30
C ASN A 54 -14.53 3.93 10.10
N LEU A 55 -13.47 4.53 9.54
CA LEU A 55 -12.68 3.97 8.47
C LEU A 55 -11.33 3.50 9.04
N GLU A 56 -11.05 2.22 8.94
CA GLU A 56 -9.77 1.63 9.32
C GLU A 56 -8.93 1.39 8.06
N LEU A 57 -7.89 2.19 7.84
CA LEU A 57 -6.90 1.93 6.80
C LEU A 57 -5.83 0.97 7.32
N ARG A 58 -5.72 -0.20 6.71
CA ARG A 58 -4.88 -1.31 7.19
C ARG A 58 -3.52 -1.44 6.51
N SER A 59 -3.15 -0.51 5.63
CA SER A 59 -1.85 -0.54 4.95
C SER A 59 -0.67 -0.01 5.78
N PRO A 60 -0.80 1.02 6.64
CA PRO A 60 0.33 1.53 7.40
C PRO A 60 0.92 0.48 8.34
N ASP A 61 2.23 0.49 8.51
CA ASP A 61 2.94 -0.28 9.51
C ASP A 61 3.52 0.62 10.62
N SER A 62 4.16 0.00 11.61
CA SER A 62 4.75 0.72 12.75
C SER A 62 5.94 1.62 12.37
N ALA A 63 6.55 1.42 11.20
CA ALA A 63 7.65 2.25 10.70
C ALA A 63 7.16 3.47 9.91
N SER A 64 5.85 3.60 9.68
CA SER A 64 5.28 4.71 8.93
C SER A 64 5.38 6.02 9.70
N ASN A 65 5.65 7.14 8.97
CA ASN A 65 5.55 8.46 9.54
C ASN A 65 4.08 8.90 9.61
N PRO A 66 3.48 9.03 10.81
CA PRO A 66 2.05 9.31 10.96
C PRO A 66 1.65 10.66 10.33
N TYR A 67 2.49 11.67 10.37
CA TYR A 67 2.19 12.97 9.76
C TYR A 67 2.02 12.88 8.25
N LEU A 68 2.89 12.12 7.59
CA LEU A 68 2.80 11.90 6.13
C LEU A 68 1.60 11.04 5.77
N VAL A 69 1.33 10.00 6.56
CA VAL A 69 0.16 9.13 6.35
C VAL A 69 -1.13 9.93 6.49
N PHE A 70 -1.30 10.70 7.56
CA PHE A 70 -2.49 11.51 7.76
C PHE A 70 -2.66 12.57 6.67
N ALA A 71 -1.60 13.30 6.31
CA ALA A 71 -1.67 14.31 5.25
C ALA A 71 -2.14 13.70 3.92
N LEU A 72 -1.58 12.57 3.52
CA LEU A 72 -1.94 11.89 2.28
C LEU A 72 -3.34 11.26 2.32
N CYS A 73 -3.75 10.70 3.46
CA CYS A 73 -5.09 10.14 3.64
C CYS A 73 -6.17 11.22 3.55
N LEU A 74 -5.96 12.34 4.25
CA LEU A 74 -6.89 13.49 4.20
C LEU A 74 -6.97 14.06 2.80
N ALA A 75 -5.83 14.30 2.15
CA ALA A 75 -5.80 14.82 0.78
C ALA A 75 -6.48 13.88 -0.22
N ALA A 76 -6.26 12.56 -0.10
CA ALA A 76 -6.91 11.57 -0.96
C ALA A 76 -8.44 11.54 -0.72
N GLY A 77 -8.88 11.64 0.54
CA GLY A 77 -10.29 11.74 0.89
C GLY A 77 -10.95 12.98 0.32
N MET A 78 -10.33 14.15 0.50
CA MET A 78 -10.81 15.43 -0.05
C MET A 78 -10.86 15.40 -1.57
N GLU A 79 -9.83 14.91 -2.24
CA GLU A 79 -9.84 14.75 -3.70
C GLU A 79 -10.98 13.85 -4.18
N GLY A 80 -11.26 12.77 -3.45
CA GLY A 80 -12.38 11.87 -3.74
C GLY A 80 -13.74 12.58 -3.69
N ILE A 81 -13.94 13.42 -2.68
CA ILE A 81 -15.16 14.21 -2.49
C ILE A 81 -15.27 15.30 -3.58
N GLU A 82 -14.21 16.09 -3.78
CA GLU A 82 -14.16 17.16 -4.77
C GLU A 82 -14.45 16.66 -6.19
N LYS A 83 -13.86 15.54 -6.57
CA LYS A 83 -14.02 14.91 -7.88
C LYS A 83 -15.26 14.03 -7.98
N ARG A 84 -16.04 13.88 -6.92
CA ARG A 84 -17.22 13.00 -6.84
C ARG A 84 -16.92 11.60 -7.38
N LEU A 85 -15.79 11.03 -6.95
CA LEU A 85 -15.34 9.72 -7.44
C LEU A 85 -16.31 8.63 -6.98
N GLN A 86 -16.64 7.74 -7.90
CA GLN A 86 -17.45 6.58 -7.56
C GLN A 86 -16.66 5.61 -6.67
N VAL A 87 -17.32 5.10 -5.65
CA VAL A 87 -16.76 4.06 -4.79
C VAL A 87 -16.77 2.73 -5.57
N PRO A 88 -15.65 2.00 -5.63
CA PRO A 88 -15.64 0.68 -6.25
C PRO A 88 -16.60 -0.28 -5.54
N GLU A 89 -16.86 -1.43 -6.17
CA GLU A 89 -17.71 -2.46 -5.59
C GLU A 89 -17.13 -2.96 -4.24
N GLU A 90 -18.03 -3.18 -3.26
CA GLU A 90 -17.65 -3.69 -1.96
C GLU A 90 -17.18 -5.13 -2.06
N LEU A 91 -16.04 -5.45 -1.46
CA LEU A 91 -15.60 -6.84 -1.31
C LEU A 91 -16.46 -7.56 -0.28
N THR A 92 -17.36 -8.41 -0.74
CA THR A 92 -18.26 -9.20 0.13
C THR A 92 -17.76 -10.60 0.39
N LYS A 93 -16.88 -11.13 -0.48
CA LYS A 93 -16.27 -12.45 -0.35
C LYS A 93 -14.86 -12.34 0.24
N ASP A 94 -14.39 -13.40 0.88
CA ASP A 94 -12.98 -13.48 1.30
C ASP A 94 -12.07 -13.46 0.07
N ILE A 95 -11.23 -12.45 -0.03
CA ILE A 95 -10.35 -12.25 -1.19
C ILE A 95 -9.39 -13.41 -1.42
N ARG A 96 -9.04 -14.15 -0.37
CA ARG A 96 -8.16 -15.32 -0.45
C ARG A 96 -8.80 -16.50 -1.20
N LYS A 97 -10.13 -16.47 -1.36
CA LYS A 97 -10.91 -17.47 -2.09
C LYS A 97 -11.15 -17.11 -3.55
N LEU A 98 -10.79 -15.89 -3.94
CA LEU A 98 -10.89 -15.43 -5.33
C LEU A 98 -9.66 -15.89 -6.11
N ASN A 99 -9.89 -16.41 -7.31
CA ASN A 99 -8.81 -16.67 -8.25
C ASN A 99 -8.39 -15.38 -8.99
N GLU A 100 -7.28 -15.42 -9.72
CA GLU A 100 -6.73 -14.24 -10.40
C GLU A 100 -7.67 -13.69 -11.50
N GLU A 101 -8.47 -14.54 -12.13
CA GLU A 101 -9.46 -14.12 -13.13
C GLU A 101 -10.60 -13.34 -12.48
N GLU A 102 -11.11 -13.82 -11.34
CA GLU A 102 -12.13 -13.14 -10.55
C GLU A 102 -11.63 -11.80 -10.02
N LYS A 103 -10.41 -11.73 -9.50
CA LYS A 103 -9.79 -10.47 -9.05
C LYS A 103 -9.67 -9.48 -10.20
N LYS A 104 -9.26 -9.93 -11.37
CA LYS A 104 -9.14 -9.10 -12.58
C LYS A 104 -10.51 -8.61 -13.07
N LEU A 105 -11.53 -9.46 -13.05
CA LEU A 105 -12.89 -9.11 -13.43
C LEU A 105 -13.47 -8.03 -12.50
N LEU A 106 -13.19 -8.12 -11.20
CA LEU A 106 -13.58 -7.12 -10.20
C LEU A 106 -12.70 -5.84 -10.24
N GLY A 107 -11.70 -5.79 -11.11
CA GLY A 107 -10.79 -4.65 -11.22
C GLY A 107 -9.92 -4.43 -9.99
N ILE A 108 -9.69 -5.48 -9.18
CA ILE A 108 -8.90 -5.40 -7.97
C ILE A 108 -7.43 -5.19 -8.33
N GLN A 109 -6.86 -4.13 -7.78
CA GLN A 109 -5.45 -3.78 -7.98
C GLN A 109 -4.62 -4.29 -6.80
N MET A 110 -3.39 -4.72 -7.10
CA MET A 110 -2.43 -5.12 -6.07
C MET A 110 -1.71 -3.89 -5.51
N LEU A 111 -1.36 -3.96 -4.24
CA LEU A 111 -0.40 -3.04 -3.65
C LEU A 111 1.02 -3.41 -4.12
N PRO A 112 1.98 -2.47 -4.09
CA PRO A 112 3.37 -2.78 -4.36
C PRO A 112 3.90 -3.89 -3.45
N GLU A 113 4.59 -4.87 -4.03
CA GLU A 113 5.12 -6.03 -3.30
C GLU A 113 6.49 -5.76 -2.67
N ASN A 114 7.15 -4.70 -3.11
CA ASN A 114 8.48 -4.30 -2.61
C ASN A 114 8.67 -2.78 -2.67
N LEU A 115 9.72 -2.31 -2.00
CA LEU A 115 10.06 -0.89 -1.93
C LEU A 115 10.32 -0.29 -3.33
N GLY A 116 10.94 -1.05 -4.24
CA GLY A 116 11.23 -0.59 -5.61
C GLY A 116 9.97 -0.27 -6.40
N GLU A 117 8.95 -1.13 -6.32
CA GLU A 117 7.65 -0.91 -6.95
C GLU A 117 6.90 0.27 -6.34
N ALA A 118 6.93 0.40 -5.01
CA ALA A 118 6.30 1.52 -4.31
C ALA A 118 6.93 2.87 -4.71
N ILE A 119 8.26 2.93 -4.84
CA ILE A 119 8.97 4.12 -5.33
C ILE A 119 8.56 4.45 -6.78
N LYS A 120 8.40 3.43 -7.63
CA LYS A 120 7.95 3.61 -9.02
C LYS A 120 6.52 4.16 -9.06
N ALA A 121 5.62 3.58 -8.28
CA ALA A 121 4.23 4.04 -8.17
C ALA A 121 4.16 5.49 -7.67
N MET A 122 4.94 5.84 -6.63
CA MET A 122 5.05 7.21 -6.11
C MET A 122 5.54 8.21 -7.18
N GLY A 123 6.45 7.78 -8.04
CA GLY A 123 6.97 8.62 -9.13
C GLY A 123 5.91 9.03 -10.15
N GLN A 124 4.84 8.27 -10.28
CA GLN A 124 3.75 8.48 -11.23
C GLN A 124 2.53 9.19 -10.62
N ASP A 125 2.50 9.36 -9.30
CA ASP A 125 1.36 9.92 -8.60
C ASP A 125 1.46 11.44 -8.45
N THR A 126 0.39 12.12 -8.87
CA THR A 126 0.30 13.59 -8.82
C THR A 126 -0.15 14.10 -7.46
N LEU A 127 -0.95 13.32 -6.70
CA LEU A 127 -1.42 13.71 -5.39
C LEU A 127 -0.28 13.86 -4.40
N VAL A 128 0.66 12.93 -4.41
CA VAL A 128 1.86 12.98 -3.55
C VAL A 128 2.67 14.25 -3.81
N SER A 129 2.88 14.60 -5.09
CA SER A 129 3.57 15.84 -5.45
C SER A 129 2.82 17.09 -5.00
N LYS A 130 1.51 17.09 -5.13
CA LYS A 130 0.63 18.20 -4.75
C LYS A 130 0.62 18.42 -3.23
N VAL A 131 0.63 17.36 -2.44
CA VAL A 131 0.54 17.41 -0.97
C VAL A 131 1.88 17.73 -0.32
N LEU A 132 2.95 17.06 -0.75
CA LEU A 132 4.26 17.14 -0.09
C LEU A 132 5.22 18.11 -0.78
N GLY A 133 4.88 18.59 -1.96
CA GLY A 133 5.75 19.40 -2.79
C GLY A 133 6.81 18.58 -3.54
N GLU A 134 7.17 19.09 -4.70
CA GLU A 134 8.04 18.38 -5.63
C GLU A 134 9.47 18.20 -5.10
N THR A 135 9.99 19.21 -4.39
CA THR A 135 11.34 19.16 -3.81
C THR A 135 11.44 18.05 -2.77
N TYR A 136 10.47 17.97 -1.85
CA TYR A 136 10.44 16.93 -0.83
C TYR A 136 10.28 15.54 -1.47
N ARG A 137 9.34 15.39 -2.41
CA ARG A 137 9.13 14.15 -3.14
C ARG A 137 10.38 13.63 -3.80
N LYS A 138 11.10 14.48 -4.55
CA LYS A 138 12.37 14.12 -5.23
C LYS A 138 13.45 13.69 -4.23
N GLY A 139 13.62 14.45 -3.15
CA GLY A 139 14.59 14.11 -2.10
C GLY A 139 14.29 12.77 -1.44
N TYR A 140 13.03 12.54 -1.07
CA TYR A 140 12.58 11.30 -0.47
C TYR A 140 12.77 10.10 -1.43
N MET A 141 12.35 10.23 -2.68
CA MET A 141 12.54 9.19 -3.69
C MET A 141 14.02 8.86 -3.93
N LYS A 142 14.89 9.88 -3.92
CA LYS A 142 16.34 9.67 -4.07
C LYS A 142 16.89 8.84 -2.91
N ALA A 143 16.50 9.16 -1.67
CA ALA A 143 16.93 8.42 -0.48
C ALA A 143 16.42 6.97 -0.52
N LYS A 144 15.14 6.75 -0.86
CA LYS A 144 14.55 5.41 -0.92
C LYS A 144 15.08 4.56 -2.07
N ARG A 145 15.41 5.16 -3.21
CA ARG A 145 16.11 4.46 -4.31
C ARG A 145 17.49 3.99 -3.90
N LYS A 146 18.22 4.81 -3.12
CA LYS A 146 19.51 4.41 -2.59
C LYS A 146 19.35 3.24 -1.62
N GLU A 147 18.42 3.32 -0.66
CA GLU A 147 18.14 2.23 0.29
C GLU A 147 17.78 0.93 -0.43
N TRP A 148 16.93 0.99 -1.44
CA TRP A 148 16.55 -0.17 -2.25
C TRP A 148 17.74 -0.77 -3.00
N LYS A 149 18.57 0.07 -3.59
CA LYS A 149 19.81 -0.37 -4.27
C LYS A 149 20.76 -1.04 -3.30
N ASP A 150 21.03 -0.37 -2.17
CA ASP A 150 21.94 -0.90 -1.13
C ASP A 150 21.45 -2.28 -0.61
N TYR A 151 20.11 -2.45 -0.48
CA TYR A 151 19.51 -3.73 -0.10
C TYR A 151 19.71 -4.82 -1.16
N LEU A 152 19.53 -4.50 -2.44
CA LEU A 152 19.70 -5.47 -3.53
C LEU A 152 21.15 -5.95 -3.72
N GLU A 153 22.10 -5.16 -3.27
CA GLU A 153 23.52 -5.49 -3.32
C GLU A 153 23.97 -6.37 -2.14
N GLN A 154 23.10 -6.61 -1.14
CA GLN A 154 23.41 -7.46 -0.01
C GLN A 154 23.19 -8.94 -0.34
N VAL A 155 24.17 -9.76 0.01
CA VAL A 155 24.02 -11.21 -0.01
C VAL A 155 23.42 -11.65 1.33
N SER A 156 22.25 -12.25 1.28
CA SER A 156 21.55 -12.73 2.49
C SER A 156 22.12 -14.07 2.99
N GLU A 157 21.97 -14.35 4.28
CA GLU A 157 22.31 -15.67 4.84
C GLU A 157 21.53 -16.79 4.13
N TRP A 158 20.31 -16.54 3.71
CA TRP A 158 19.51 -17.51 2.95
C TRP A 158 20.18 -17.85 1.60
N GLU A 159 20.69 -16.86 0.88
CA GLU A 159 21.41 -17.05 -0.39
C GLU A 159 22.74 -17.82 -0.16
N LEU A 160 23.49 -17.45 0.88
CA LEU A 160 24.70 -18.16 1.25
C LEU A 160 24.42 -19.63 1.55
N ASN A 161 23.43 -19.91 2.41
CA ASN A 161 23.06 -21.28 2.77
C ASN A 161 22.50 -22.08 1.59
N ARG A 162 21.86 -21.40 0.64
CA ARG A 162 21.22 -22.04 -0.52
C ARG A 162 22.18 -22.34 -1.66
N TYR A 163 23.14 -21.45 -1.89
CA TYR A 163 23.93 -21.45 -3.12
C TYR A 163 25.42 -21.64 -2.92
N LEU A 164 26.02 -21.31 -1.77
CA LEU A 164 27.49 -21.35 -1.54
C LEU A 164 28.12 -22.72 -1.84
N TYR A 165 27.41 -23.81 -1.62
CA TYR A 165 27.90 -25.18 -1.81
C TYR A 165 27.27 -25.88 -3.02
N ARG A 166 26.67 -25.14 -3.94
CA ARG A 166 26.03 -25.70 -5.14
C ARG A 166 26.79 -25.46 -6.43
N VAL A 167 28.01 -24.96 -6.32
CA VAL A 167 28.94 -24.76 -7.45
C VAL A 167 29.87 -25.94 -7.57
#